data_907fbbca134d42d64384ce29ffe241f0
#
_entry.id   907fbbca134d42d64384ce29ffe241f0
#
_cell.length_a   1.000
_cell.length_b   1.000
_cell.length_c   1.000
_cell.angle_alpha   90.00
_cell.angle_beta   90.00
_cell.angle_gamma   90.00
#
_symmetry.space_group_name_H-M   'P 1'
#
loop_
_entity.id
_entity.type
_entity.pdbx_description
1 polymer ?
#
loop_
_entity_poly.entity_id
_entity_poly.type
_entity_poly.pdbx_seq_one_letter_code
_entity_poly.pdbx_strand_id
1 'polypeptide(L)'
;MIVASMVSQKRFEYKFICERVIAYEFLRLLGGTFQIDSLCDPKNGYINVSCYFDTLNGKFYREKIEGVKNRIKPRIRSHVTQNGELRVDHFLELKTRASSETNKNRKKITSNIRNKLLRSEPIANFRNDFVLGKFFDLDA
;
A
#
# COMPACT_ATOMS: atom_id res chain seq x y z
N MET A 1 19.22 10.24 15.74
CA MET A 1 17.84 9.76 16.07
C MET A 1 16.88 10.63 15.28
N ILE A 2 16.49 10.19 14.07
CA ILE A 2 15.57 10.94 13.20
C ILE A 2 14.18 10.43 13.51
N VAL A 3 13.42 11.22 14.27
CA VAL A 3 11.99 11.01 14.48
C VAL A 3 11.30 11.43 13.19
N ALA A 4 10.90 10.45 12.37
CA ALA A 4 10.04 10.73 11.23
C ALA A 4 8.68 11.20 11.75
N SER A 5 8.39 12.48 11.61
CA SER A 5 7.10 13.07 11.93
C SER A 5 6.02 12.40 11.08
N MET A 6 5.08 11.72 11.72
CA MET A 6 3.85 11.25 11.10
C MET A 6 2.98 12.45 10.76
N VAL A 7 3.12 12.98 9.56
CA VAL A 7 2.16 13.95 9.03
C VAL A 7 0.94 13.18 8.52
N SER A 8 -0.11 13.15 9.32
CA SER A 8 -1.42 12.69 8.88
C SER A 8 -2.01 13.73 7.93
N GLN A 9 -1.73 13.61 6.64
CA GLN A 9 -2.41 14.42 5.64
C GLN A 9 -3.78 13.83 5.37
N LYS A 10 -4.83 14.58 5.71
CA LYS A 10 -6.18 14.31 5.22
C LYS A 10 -6.17 14.55 3.70
N ARG A 11 -6.30 13.50 2.93
CA ARG A 11 -6.44 13.60 1.48
C ARG A 11 -7.70 12.90 1.02
N PHE A 12 -8.35 13.50 0.05
CA PHE A 12 -9.49 12.90 -0.63
C PHE A 12 -8.98 12.08 -1.82
N GLU A 13 -9.56 10.92 -2.03
CA GLU A 13 -9.28 10.06 -3.17
C GLU A 13 -10.58 9.88 -3.95
N TYR A 14 -10.61 10.34 -5.18
CA TYR A 14 -11.70 10.10 -6.11
C TYR A 14 -11.26 9.08 -7.15
N LYS A 15 -12.10 8.10 -7.41
CA LYS A 15 -11.85 7.05 -8.40
C LYS A 15 -12.94 7.09 -9.45
N PHE A 16 -12.53 7.32 -10.68
CA PHE A 16 -13.45 7.34 -11.81
C PHE A 16 -13.17 6.13 -12.70
N ILE A 17 -14.22 5.48 -13.16
CA ILE A 17 -14.16 4.46 -14.21
C ILE A 17 -14.63 5.15 -15.48
N CYS A 18 -13.76 5.24 -16.49
CA CYS A 18 -14.09 5.89 -17.75
C CYS A 18 -13.37 5.17 -18.90
N GLU A 19 -13.84 5.42 -20.12
CA GLU A 19 -13.17 4.98 -21.32
C GLU A 19 -11.82 5.71 -21.49
N ARG A 20 -10.89 5.05 -22.17
CA ARG A 20 -9.52 5.57 -22.35
C ARG A 20 -9.50 6.94 -23.03
N VAL A 21 -10.39 7.16 -24.01
CA VAL A 21 -10.50 8.44 -24.72
C VAL A 21 -10.90 9.57 -23.75
N ILE A 22 -11.87 9.31 -22.89
CA ILE A 22 -12.32 10.28 -21.87
C ILE A 22 -11.18 10.60 -20.89
N ALA A 23 -10.42 9.60 -20.48
CA ALA A 23 -9.26 9.82 -19.61
C ALA A 23 -8.20 10.73 -20.26
N TYR A 24 -7.92 10.54 -21.54
CA TYR A 24 -6.98 11.40 -22.27
C TYR A 24 -7.48 12.83 -22.42
N GLU A 25 -8.77 13.04 -22.77
CA GLU A 25 -9.36 14.36 -22.87
C GLU A 25 -9.35 15.09 -21.51
N PHE A 26 -9.68 14.37 -20.44
CA PHE A 26 -9.60 14.89 -19.07
C PHE A 26 -8.17 15.35 -18.71
N LEU A 27 -7.16 14.55 -19.01
CA LEU A 27 -5.76 14.90 -18.77
C LEU A 27 -5.32 16.08 -19.64
N ARG A 28 -5.79 16.17 -20.88
CA ARG A 28 -5.49 17.29 -21.79
C ARG A 28 -6.08 18.61 -21.25
N LEU A 29 -7.31 18.58 -20.76
CA LEU A 29 -7.99 19.77 -20.24
C LEU A 29 -7.40 20.24 -18.89
N LEU A 30 -6.96 19.33 -18.06
CA LEU A 30 -6.53 19.60 -16.69
C LEU A 30 -5.02 19.43 -16.46
N GLY A 31 -4.26 19.10 -17.49
CA GLY A 31 -2.84 18.77 -17.39
C GLY A 31 -1.94 19.86 -16.79
N GLY A 32 -2.38 21.10 -16.78
CA GLY A 32 -1.70 22.20 -16.07
C GLY A 32 -2.10 22.34 -14.60
N THR A 33 -3.14 21.65 -14.16
CA THR A 33 -3.72 21.78 -12.81
C THR A 33 -3.32 20.62 -11.89
N PHE A 34 -2.96 19.45 -12.47
CA PHE A 34 -2.62 18.25 -11.73
C PHE A 34 -1.14 17.92 -11.84
N GLN A 35 -0.55 17.58 -10.71
CA GLN A 35 0.80 17.05 -10.66
C GLN A 35 0.74 15.52 -10.83
N ILE A 36 1.47 15.01 -11.82
CA ILE A 36 1.65 13.56 -12.00
C ILE A 36 2.45 13.02 -10.82
N ASP A 37 2.09 11.81 -10.36
CA ASP A 37 2.84 11.11 -9.31
C ASP A 37 4.33 11.01 -9.71
N SER A 38 5.23 11.40 -8.82
CA SER A 38 6.68 11.42 -9.06
C SER A 38 7.28 10.06 -9.40
N LEU A 39 6.59 8.97 -9.09
CA LEU A 39 6.99 7.60 -9.44
C LEU A 39 6.47 7.19 -10.82
N CYS A 40 5.59 7.99 -11.43
CA CYS A 40 4.96 7.67 -12.69
C CYS A 40 5.88 8.04 -13.86
N ASP A 41 6.21 7.06 -14.70
CA ASP A 41 6.76 7.35 -16.02
C ASP A 41 5.69 8.04 -16.89
N PRO A 42 5.97 9.19 -17.50
CA PRO A 42 4.98 9.94 -18.29
C PRO A 42 4.36 9.15 -19.45
N LYS A 43 5.08 8.17 -19.99
CA LYS A 43 4.64 7.35 -21.14
C LYS A 43 3.98 6.04 -20.70
N ASN A 44 4.57 5.38 -19.70
CA ASN A 44 4.25 3.99 -19.37
C ASN A 44 3.58 3.81 -17.99
N GLY A 45 3.54 4.87 -17.19
CA GLY A 45 3.09 4.76 -15.80
C GLY A 45 4.04 3.93 -14.93
N TYR A 46 3.52 3.25 -13.94
CA TYR A 46 4.26 2.27 -13.14
C TYR A 46 3.36 1.10 -12.75
N ILE A 47 3.98 -0.05 -12.51
CA ILE A 47 3.25 -1.25 -12.12
C ILE A 47 3.19 -1.34 -10.60
N ASN A 48 1.98 -1.50 -10.06
CA ASN A 48 1.72 -1.78 -8.67
C ASN A 48 1.30 -3.24 -8.50
N VAL A 49 2.10 -4.00 -7.80
CA VAL A 49 1.75 -5.36 -7.38
C VAL A 49 1.42 -5.34 -5.89
N SER A 50 0.26 -5.85 -5.50
CA SER A 50 -0.15 -5.94 -4.10
C SER A 50 -0.51 -7.37 -3.74
N CYS A 51 0.18 -7.92 -2.73
CA CYS A 51 -0.16 -9.19 -2.11
C CYS A 51 -0.81 -8.90 -0.76
N TYR A 52 -2.06 -9.32 -0.59
CA TYR A 52 -2.80 -9.19 0.66
C TYR A 52 -2.62 -10.45 1.50
N PHE A 53 -2.43 -10.25 2.79
CA PHE A 53 -2.39 -11.34 3.77
C PHE A 53 -3.75 -11.50 4.43
N ASP A 54 -4.05 -12.72 4.80
CA ASP A 54 -5.26 -13.06 5.56
C ASP A 54 -4.94 -14.19 6.53
N THR A 55 -5.81 -14.40 7.51
CA THR A 55 -5.77 -15.57 8.37
C THR A 55 -6.16 -16.82 7.58
N LEU A 56 -5.83 -18.01 8.07
CA LEU A 56 -6.14 -19.29 7.41
C LEU A 56 -7.63 -19.43 7.07
N ASN A 57 -8.50 -18.85 7.88
CA ASN A 57 -9.96 -18.88 7.68
C ASN A 57 -10.51 -17.63 6.97
N GLY A 58 -9.66 -16.77 6.38
CA GLY A 58 -10.09 -15.63 5.57
C GLY A 58 -10.83 -14.53 6.36
N LYS A 59 -10.44 -14.28 7.61
CA LYS A 59 -11.08 -13.32 8.51
C LYS A 59 -11.15 -11.92 7.90
N PHE A 60 -10.03 -11.39 7.40
CA PHE A 60 -9.96 -10.01 6.87
C PHE A 60 -10.75 -9.84 5.58
N TYR A 61 -10.82 -10.90 4.77
CA TYR A 61 -11.65 -10.92 3.59
C TYR A 61 -13.14 -10.88 3.96
N ARG A 62 -13.59 -11.73 4.91
CA ARG A 62 -14.97 -11.73 5.39
C ARG A 62 -15.37 -10.38 5.98
N GLU A 63 -14.57 -9.82 6.88
CA GLU A 63 -14.81 -8.51 7.46
C GLU A 63 -14.97 -7.39 6.39
N LYS A 64 -14.26 -7.53 5.27
CA LYS A 64 -14.43 -6.62 4.13
C LYS A 64 -15.79 -6.79 3.45
N ILE A 65 -16.20 -8.03 3.19
CA ILE A 65 -17.47 -8.34 2.50
C ILE A 65 -18.66 -7.94 3.37
N GLU A 66 -18.62 -8.27 4.65
CA GLU A 66 -19.67 -7.97 5.63
C GLU A 66 -19.71 -6.47 6.02
N GLY A 67 -18.76 -5.69 5.56
CA GLY A 67 -18.73 -4.24 5.85
C GLY A 67 -18.40 -3.89 7.29
N VAL A 68 -17.74 -4.78 8.03
CA VAL A 68 -17.36 -4.57 9.44
C VAL A 68 -16.64 -3.23 9.59
N LYS A 69 -17.09 -2.42 10.58
CA LYS A 69 -16.58 -1.05 10.79
C LYS A 69 -15.09 -1.05 11.16
N ASN A 70 -14.71 -1.95 12.08
CA ASN A 70 -13.32 -2.08 12.53
C ASN A 70 -12.66 -3.23 11.77
N ARG A 71 -11.73 -2.92 10.90
CA ARG A 71 -11.08 -3.92 10.05
C ARG A 71 -9.64 -3.55 9.72
N ILE A 72 -8.87 -4.57 9.41
CA ILE A 72 -7.46 -4.46 9.04
C ILE A 72 -7.26 -5.03 7.65
N LYS A 73 -6.34 -4.45 6.88
CA LYS A 73 -5.92 -4.93 5.57
C LYS A 73 -4.40 -4.92 5.49
N PRO A 74 -3.76 -6.02 5.88
CA PRO A 74 -2.32 -6.17 5.74
C PRO A 74 -1.96 -6.51 4.29
N ARG A 75 -0.91 -5.86 3.75
CA ARG A 75 -0.42 -6.17 2.41
C ARG A 75 1.05 -5.84 2.25
N ILE A 76 1.70 -6.52 1.33
CA ILE A 76 2.92 -6.04 0.70
C ILE A 76 2.55 -5.38 -0.61
N ARG A 77 3.06 -4.18 -0.84
CA ARG A 77 2.97 -3.48 -2.11
C ARG A 77 4.35 -3.31 -2.72
N SER A 78 4.50 -3.69 -3.97
CA SER A 78 5.71 -3.47 -4.76
C SER A 78 5.42 -2.50 -5.89
N HIS A 79 6.25 -1.46 -6.00
CA HIS A 79 6.23 -0.51 -7.10
C HIS A 79 7.37 -0.86 -8.04
N VAL A 80 7.04 -1.04 -9.31
CA VAL A 80 8.02 -1.32 -10.37
C VAL A 80 8.05 -0.12 -11.29
N THR A 81 9.19 0.56 -11.36
CA THR A 81 9.42 1.70 -12.25
C THR A 81 10.44 1.33 -13.31
N GLN A 82 10.29 1.87 -14.51
CA GLN A 82 11.16 1.60 -15.67
C GLN A 82 11.77 2.89 -16.23
N ASN A 83 12.25 3.78 -15.40
CA ASN A 83 12.94 5.00 -15.86
C ASN A 83 14.41 4.69 -16.20
N GLY A 84 14.64 3.90 -17.27
CA GLY A 84 15.97 3.49 -17.72
C GLY A 84 16.60 2.35 -16.91
N GLU A 85 16.22 2.20 -15.65
CA GLU A 85 16.62 1.09 -14.76
C GLU A 85 15.39 0.48 -14.10
N LEU A 86 15.37 -0.84 -13.99
CA LEU A 86 14.32 -1.55 -13.26
C LEU A 86 14.48 -1.31 -11.75
N ARG A 87 13.69 -0.42 -11.19
CA ARG A 87 13.66 -0.18 -9.76
C ARG A 87 12.42 -0.82 -9.14
N VAL A 88 12.61 -1.63 -8.12
CA VAL A 88 11.53 -2.26 -7.37
C VAL A 88 11.60 -1.84 -5.91
N ASP A 89 10.63 -1.05 -5.48
CA ASP A 89 10.46 -0.68 -4.08
C ASP A 89 9.35 -1.51 -3.43
N HIS A 90 9.65 -2.12 -2.30
CA HIS A 90 8.69 -2.94 -1.54
C HIS A 90 8.27 -2.23 -0.26
N PHE A 91 6.98 -2.28 0.03
CA PHE A 91 6.40 -1.69 1.23
C PHE A 91 5.48 -2.68 1.93
N LEU A 92 5.69 -2.87 3.23
CA LEU A 92 4.70 -3.47 4.11
C LEU A 92 3.72 -2.38 4.53
N GLU A 93 2.43 -2.62 4.34
CA GLU A 93 1.37 -1.66 4.65
C GLU A 93 0.28 -2.33 5.49
N LEU A 94 -0.07 -1.68 6.59
CA LEU A 94 -1.23 -2.00 7.41
C LEU A 94 -2.24 -0.86 7.29
N LYS A 95 -3.37 -1.14 6.67
CA LYS A 95 -4.49 -0.21 6.63
C LYS A 95 -5.52 -0.65 7.65
N THR A 96 -5.68 0.13 8.70
CA THR A 96 -6.69 -0.09 9.74
C THR A 96 -7.83 0.90 9.56
N ARG A 97 -9.03 0.44 9.69
CA ARG A 97 -10.22 1.28 9.79
C ARG A 97 -10.83 1.07 11.17
N ALA A 98 -11.04 2.17 11.89
CA ALA A 98 -11.74 2.19 13.17
C ALA A 98 -12.89 3.20 13.05
N SER A 99 -14.12 2.69 12.99
CA SER A 99 -15.32 3.50 12.74
C SER A 99 -15.22 4.33 11.45
N SER A 100 -15.10 5.66 11.54
CA SER A 100 -14.95 6.57 10.40
C SER A 100 -13.50 6.86 10.03
N GLU A 101 -12.55 6.55 10.91
CA GLU A 101 -11.14 6.86 10.73
C GLU A 101 -10.41 5.73 10.00
N THR A 102 -9.52 6.11 9.11
CA THR A 102 -8.63 5.18 8.42
C THR A 102 -7.19 5.59 8.68
N ASN A 103 -6.44 4.70 9.31
CA ASN A 103 -5.01 4.85 9.51
C ASN A 103 -4.24 3.95 8.56
N LYS A 104 -3.12 4.44 8.06
CA LYS A 104 -2.21 3.70 7.20
C LYS A 104 -0.80 3.74 7.79
N ASN A 105 -0.32 2.60 8.23
CA ASN A 105 1.06 2.42 8.62
C ASN A 105 1.82 1.80 7.44
N ARG A 106 2.97 2.35 7.09
CA ARG A 106 3.77 1.94 5.94
C ARG A 106 5.24 1.87 6.33
N LYS A 107 5.90 0.79 5.93
CA LYS A 107 7.34 0.61 6.08
C LYS A 107 7.94 0.12 4.77
N LYS A 108 9.05 0.74 4.34
CA LYS A 108 9.86 0.20 3.24
C LYS A 108 10.61 -1.02 3.74
N ILE A 109 10.57 -2.10 2.99
CA ILE A 109 11.21 -3.38 3.29
C ILE A 109 12.15 -3.79 2.16
N THR A 110 13.16 -4.58 2.49
CA THR A 110 14.06 -5.17 1.49
C THR A 110 13.41 -6.35 0.78
N SER A 111 13.93 -6.71 -0.40
CA SER A 111 13.49 -7.92 -1.13
C SER A 111 13.64 -9.19 -0.29
N ASN A 112 14.66 -9.27 0.56
CA ASN A 112 14.85 -10.40 1.47
C ASN A 112 13.70 -10.50 2.50
N ILE A 113 13.36 -9.40 3.17
CA ILE A 113 12.23 -9.36 4.12
C ILE A 113 10.91 -9.69 3.41
N ARG A 114 10.69 -9.11 2.21
CA ARG A 114 9.52 -9.43 1.38
C ARG A 114 9.41 -10.93 1.12
N ASN A 115 10.49 -11.56 0.68
CA ASN A 115 10.50 -12.98 0.34
C ASN A 115 10.23 -13.86 1.57
N LYS A 116 10.82 -13.52 2.71
CA LYS A 116 10.55 -14.21 3.99
C LYS A 116 9.07 -14.11 4.38
N LEU A 117 8.47 -12.91 4.30
CA LEU A 117 7.04 -12.72 4.58
C LEU A 117 6.15 -13.56 3.65
N LEU A 118 6.45 -13.57 2.35
CA LEU A 118 5.67 -14.35 1.38
C LEU A 118 5.79 -15.87 1.55
N ARG A 119 6.87 -16.34 2.19
CA ARG A 119 7.09 -17.76 2.49
C ARG A 119 6.75 -18.14 3.93
N SER A 120 6.24 -17.20 4.72
CA SER A 120 6.00 -17.37 6.15
C SER A 120 7.26 -17.79 6.93
N GLU A 121 8.42 -17.31 6.49
CA GLU A 121 9.70 -17.58 7.15
C GLU A 121 9.96 -16.63 8.34
N PRO A 122 10.66 -17.06 9.39
CA PRO A 122 10.98 -16.22 10.53
C PRO A 122 11.80 -14.98 10.14
N ILE A 123 11.49 -13.84 10.74
CA ILE A 123 12.24 -12.59 10.61
C ILE A 123 12.82 -12.23 11.96
N ALA A 124 14.16 -12.13 12.03
CA ALA A 124 14.84 -11.74 13.25
C ALA A 124 14.51 -10.29 13.65
N ASN A 125 14.39 -10.03 14.95
CA ASN A 125 14.18 -8.70 15.53
C ASN A 125 12.92 -7.94 15.07
N PHE A 126 11.89 -8.64 14.58
CA PHE A 126 10.66 -8.00 14.09
C PHE A 126 9.86 -7.29 15.21
N ARG A 127 9.93 -7.79 16.44
CA ARG A 127 9.17 -7.24 17.59
C ARG A 127 9.57 -5.81 17.95
N ASN A 128 10.81 -5.42 17.67
CA ASN A 128 11.29 -4.05 17.90
C ASN A 128 10.84 -3.06 16.82
N ASP A 129 10.17 -3.52 15.79
CA ASP A 129 9.68 -2.71 14.71
C ASP A 129 8.16 -2.57 14.80
N PHE A 130 7.69 -1.33 14.94
CA PHE A 130 6.27 -1.04 15.14
C PHE A 130 5.35 -1.61 14.05
N VAL A 131 5.76 -1.55 12.78
CA VAL A 131 4.93 -2.04 11.66
C VAL A 131 5.01 -3.55 11.55
N LEU A 132 6.22 -4.12 11.64
CA LEU A 132 6.41 -5.57 11.61
C LEU A 132 5.81 -6.24 12.84
N GLY A 133 6.01 -5.66 14.04
CA GLY A 133 5.40 -6.15 15.27
C GLY A 133 3.87 -6.24 15.14
N LYS A 134 3.22 -5.14 14.76
CA LYS A 134 1.77 -5.16 14.52
C LYS A 134 1.31 -6.13 13.44
N PHE A 135 2.14 -6.38 12.42
CA PHE A 135 1.79 -7.32 11.36
C PHE A 135 1.74 -8.75 11.90
N PHE A 136 2.67 -9.13 12.77
CA PHE A 136 2.72 -10.47 13.36
C PHE A 136 1.77 -10.65 14.55
N ASP A 137 1.37 -9.58 15.22
CA ASP A 137 0.37 -9.62 16.29
C ASP A 137 -1.07 -9.85 15.79
N LEU A 138 -1.27 -9.88 14.47
CA LEU A 138 -2.61 -10.12 13.88
C LEU A 138 -3.07 -11.58 13.98
N ASP A 139 -2.15 -12.51 14.21
CA ASP A 139 -2.41 -13.95 14.33
C ASP A 139 -2.49 -14.43 15.80
N ALA A 140 -2.31 -13.52 16.76
CA ALA A 140 -2.48 -13.77 18.19
C ALA A 140 -3.90 -13.37 18.67
#